data_1d5346b8ec570cb5345b1031f051de99
#
_entry.id   1d5346b8ec570cb5345b1031f051de99
#
_cell.length_a   1.000
_cell.length_b   1.000
_cell.length_c   1.000
_cell.angle_alpha   90.00
_cell.angle_beta   90.00
_cell.angle_gamma   90.00
#
_symmetry.space_group_name_H-M   'P 1'
#
loop_
_entity.id
_entity.type
_entity.pdbx_description
1 polymer ?
#
loop_
_entity_poly.entity_id
_entity_poly.type
_entity_poly.pdbx_seq_one_letter_code
_entity_poly.pdbx_strand_id
1 'polypeptide(L)'
;MELYTVLDYERLAKEKLDKDAWEYFNYGRGRKWCFQDSIEAFSRYRIRSRVLQDVSNRCLATTVLGQSIPYPICISPTACQFFAHPDGEEATAKAAEAVGALMVLSCGARSSMEDIAMAAPGGLRWMNIYPFTDRQLTEYTIRKAEKLGFKALVVTVDSPVPGIHGAMEELLGKDHVVNHSSYRYVNVCCYLNCNCRTSSICGQV
;
A
#
# COMPACT_ATOMS: atom_id res chain seq x y z
N MET A 1 13.87 -21.29 -13.19
CA MET A 1 12.53 -21.09 -13.78
C MET A 1 12.42 -19.60 -14.08
N GLU A 2 12.21 -19.24 -15.34
CA GLU A 2 12.01 -17.84 -15.72
C GLU A 2 10.60 -17.41 -15.27
N LEU A 3 10.50 -16.21 -14.72
CA LEU A 3 9.25 -15.65 -14.21
C LEU A 3 8.77 -14.59 -15.22
N TYR A 4 7.65 -14.81 -15.87
CA TYR A 4 7.13 -13.93 -16.91
C TYR A 4 5.88 -13.15 -16.48
N THR A 5 5.12 -13.66 -15.52
CA THR A 5 3.85 -13.08 -15.12
C THR A 5 3.78 -12.85 -13.62
N VAL A 6 2.89 -11.95 -13.19
CA VAL A 6 2.62 -11.73 -11.76
C VAL A 6 2.17 -13.03 -11.06
N LEU A 7 1.46 -13.91 -11.78
CA LEU A 7 1.04 -15.20 -11.25
C LEU A 7 2.21 -16.16 -11.00
N ASP A 8 3.31 -16.05 -11.76
CA ASP A 8 4.52 -16.83 -11.49
C ASP A 8 5.19 -16.38 -10.20
N TYR A 9 5.21 -15.05 -9.95
CA TYR A 9 5.71 -14.51 -8.68
C TYR A 9 4.80 -14.88 -7.52
N GLU A 10 3.47 -14.85 -7.68
CA GLU A 10 2.52 -15.28 -6.64
C GLU A 10 2.75 -16.73 -6.25
N ARG A 11 2.89 -17.63 -7.24
CA ARG A 11 3.17 -19.06 -6.99
C ARG A 11 4.48 -19.26 -6.21
N LEU A 12 5.53 -18.55 -6.63
CA LEU A 12 6.84 -18.62 -5.95
C LEU A 12 6.78 -18.03 -4.54
N ALA A 13 6.03 -16.95 -4.35
CA ALA A 13 5.80 -16.36 -3.04
C ALA A 13 5.09 -17.34 -2.10
N LYS A 14 4.06 -18.04 -2.60
CA LYS A 14 3.35 -19.08 -1.83
C LYS A 14 4.26 -20.21 -1.36
N GLU A 15 5.28 -20.56 -2.15
CA GLU A 15 6.24 -21.59 -1.78
C GLU A 15 7.28 -21.10 -0.75
N LYS A 16 7.56 -19.80 -0.74
CA LYS A 16 8.64 -19.21 0.08
C LYS A 16 8.17 -18.58 1.37
N LEU A 17 6.98 -18.00 1.37
CA LEU A 17 6.42 -17.36 2.55
C LEU A 17 5.96 -18.41 3.55
N ASP A 18 6.11 -18.11 4.83
CA ASP A 18 5.43 -18.89 5.84
C ASP A 18 3.90 -18.75 5.70
N LYS A 19 3.18 -19.65 6.38
CA LYS A 19 1.71 -19.72 6.27
C LYS A 19 1.06 -18.40 6.67
N ASP A 20 1.55 -17.78 7.72
CA ASP A 20 0.95 -16.59 8.31
C ASP A 20 1.15 -15.38 7.41
N ALA A 21 2.35 -15.20 6.86
CA ALA A 21 2.65 -14.17 5.87
C ALA A 21 1.81 -14.36 4.60
N TRP A 22 1.70 -15.59 4.11
CA TRP A 22 0.85 -15.90 2.96
C TRP A 22 -0.62 -15.57 3.21
N GLU A 23 -1.16 -15.97 4.37
CA GLU A 23 -2.54 -15.69 4.75
C GLU A 23 -2.78 -14.19 4.89
N TYR A 24 -1.83 -13.45 5.42
CA TYR A 24 -1.92 -11.99 5.52
C TYR A 24 -2.12 -11.32 4.15
N PHE A 25 -1.27 -11.65 3.17
CA PHE A 25 -1.34 -11.02 1.84
C PHE A 25 -2.52 -11.53 0.98
N ASN A 26 -2.99 -12.74 1.21
CA ASN A 26 -4.11 -13.36 0.51
C ASN A 26 -5.42 -13.34 1.31
N TYR A 27 -5.49 -12.47 2.31
CA TYR A 27 -6.64 -12.40 3.18
C TYR A 27 -7.79 -11.65 2.52
N GLY A 28 -8.96 -12.28 2.50
CA GLY A 28 -10.23 -11.65 2.15
C GLY A 28 -11.18 -11.72 3.34
N ARG A 29 -11.88 -10.64 3.65
CA ARG A 29 -12.79 -10.57 4.78
C ARG A 29 -14.10 -11.29 4.55
N GLY A 30 -14.69 -11.81 5.61
CA GLY A 30 -15.95 -12.52 5.58
C GLY A 30 -15.94 -13.68 4.60
N ARG A 31 -16.87 -13.71 3.66
CA ARG A 31 -16.96 -14.74 2.62
C ARG A 31 -15.98 -14.56 1.45
N LYS A 32 -15.06 -13.61 1.53
CA LYS A 32 -14.06 -13.29 0.49
C LYS A 32 -14.68 -12.88 -0.85
N TRP A 33 -15.93 -12.46 -0.86
CA TRP A 33 -16.64 -12.17 -2.10
C TRP A 33 -15.99 -11.00 -2.87
N CYS A 34 -15.74 -9.87 -2.19
CA CYS A 34 -15.06 -8.73 -2.81
C CYS A 34 -13.64 -9.07 -3.27
N PHE A 35 -12.93 -9.90 -2.51
CA PHE A 35 -11.59 -10.35 -2.89
C PHE A 35 -11.63 -11.14 -4.20
N GLN A 36 -12.55 -12.10 -4.33
CA GLN A 36 -12.72 -12.90 -5.53
C GLN A 36 -13.20 -12.04 -6.71
N ASP A 37 -14.19 -11.17 -6.49
CA ASP A 37 -14.68 -10.27 -7.53
C ASP A 37 -13.61 -9.32 -8.05
N SER A 38 -12.71 -8.84 -7.17
CA SER A 38 -11.58 -8.00 -7.56
C SER A 38 -10.62 -8.71 -8.53
N ILE A 39 -10.40 -10.01 -8.35
CA ILE A 39 -9.57 -10.81 -9.26
C ILE A 39 -10.33 -11.05 -10.58
N GLU A 40 -11.60 -11.45 -10.50
CA GLU A 40 -12.42 -11.75 -11.65
C GLU A 40 -12.76 -10.52 -12.50
N ALA A 41 -12.75 -9.34 -11.90
CA ALA A 41 -13.07 -8.08 -12.58
C ALA A 41 -12.24 -7.87 -13.85
N PHE A 42 -10.96 -8.22 -13.83
CA PHE A 42 -10.08 -8.07 -14.99
C PHE A 42 -10.54 -8.89 -16.19
N SER A 43 -11.21 -10.03 -15.98
CA SER A 43 -11.74 -10.85 -17.06
C SER A 43 -12.96 -10.24 -17.77
N ARG A 44 -13.63 -9.28 -17.14
CA ARG A 44 -14.81 -8.57 -17.69
C ARG A 44 -14.46 -7.46 -18.66
N TYR A 45 -13.21 -6.96 -18.61
CA TYR A 45 -12.75 -5.91 -19.50
C TYR A 45 -12.15 -6.48 -20.78
N ARG A 46 -12.33 -5.77 -21.88
CA ARG A 46 -11.77 -6.12 -23.18
C ARG A 46 -11.01 -4.93 -23.74
N ILE A 47 -9.79 -5.19 -24.19
CA ILE A 47 -9.01 -4.18 -24.91
C ILE A 47 -9.42 -4.24 -26.38
N ARG A 48 -10.01 -3.15 -26.88
CA ARG A 48 -10.33 -3.04 -28.28
C ARG A 48 -9.07 -2.61 -29.06
N SER A 49 -8.52 -3.54 -29.81
CA SER A 49 -7.33 -3.29 -30.63
C SER A 49 -7.64 -2.27 -31.75
N ARG A 50 -6.68 -1.44 -32.03
CA ARG A 50 -6.64 -0.64 -33.25
C ARG A 50 -5.68 -1.28 -34.22
N VAL A 51 -6.18 -1.72 -35.37
CA VAL A 51 -5.36 -2.33 -36.43
C VAL A 51 -4.90 -1.27 -37.43
N LEU A 52 -3.84 -1.57 -38.17
CA LEU A 52 -3.26 -0.72 -39.22
C LEU A 52 -2.84 0.68 -38.73
N GLN A 53 -2.42 0.78 -37.47
CA GLN A 53 -1.82 1.97 -36.91
C GLN A 53 -0.32 1.83 -36.87
N ASP A 54 0.39 2.91 -37.19
CA ASP A 54 1.84 2.95 -36.97
C ASP A 54 2.13 2.97 -35.47
N VAL A 55 2.86 1.97 -35.00
CA VAL A 55 3.26 1.78 -33.61
C VAL A 55 4.78 1.81 -33.43
N SER A 56 5.49 2.38 -34.39
CA SER A 56 6.96 2.48 -34.37
C SER A 56 7.44 3.30 -33.16
N ASN A 57 6.73 4.37 -32.82
CA ASN A 57 7.04 5.25 -31.71
C ASN A 57 6.04 5.04 -30.57
N ARG A 58 6.39 4.16 -29.63
CA ARG A 58 5.57 3.90 -28.44
C ARG A 58 6.12 4.62 -27.22
N CYS A 59 5.29 5.37 -26.55
CA CYS A 59 5.62 6.02 -25.29
C CYS A 59 4.58 5.66 -24.24
N LEU A 60 5.03 5.16 -23.09
CA LEU A 60 4.18 4.84 -21.95
C LEU A 60 4.23 5.93 -20.87
N ALA A 61 5.10 6.93 -21.04
CA ALA A 61 5.25 8.01 -20.07
C ALA A 61 3.95 8.80 -19.93
N THR A 62 3.65 9.15 -18.71
CA THR A 62 2.46 9.94 -18.36
C THR A 62 2.72 10.80 -17.13
N THR A 63 1.71 11.52 -16.67
CA THR A 63 1.80 12.33 -15.46
C THR A 63 0.68 11.96 -14.49
N VAL A 64 1.01 11.96 -13.18
CA VAL A 64 0.05 11.80 -12.09
C VAL A 64 0.22 12.98 -11.15
N LEU A 65 -0.82 13.77 -10.93
CA LEU A 65 -0.77 15.04 -10.18
C LEU A 65 0.40 15.95 -10.61
N GLY A 66 0.62 16.07 -11.93
CA GLY A 66 1.69 16.88 -12.51
C GLY A 66 3.10 16.29 -12.41
N GLN A 67 3.26 15.09 -11.86
CA GLN A 67 4.55 14.40 -11.71
C GLN A 67 4.71 13.35 -12.79
N SER A 68 5.82 13.42 -13.52
CA SER A 68 6.10 12.50 -14.62
C SER A 68 6.49 11.12 -14.12
N ILE A 69 5.92 10.10 -14.75
CA ILE A 69 6.27 8.69 -14.54
C ILE A 69 6.52 8.02 -15.91
N PRO A 70 7.46 7.07 -16.02
CA PRO A 70 7.82 6.48 -17.29
C PRO A 70 6.75 5.55 -17.86
N TYR A 71 5.83 5.06 -17.03
CA TYR A 71 4.71 4.19 -17.39
C TYR A 71 3.59 4.28 -16.33
N PRO A 72 2.32 3.99 -16.68
CA PRO A 72 1.17 4.21 -15.81
C PRO A 72 0.97 3.08 -14.78
N ILE A 73 2.03 2.67 -14.11
CA ILE A 73 1.99 1.67 -13.04
C ILE A 73 2.68 2.25 -11.81
N CYS A 74 1.98 2.21 -10.68
CA CYS A 74 2.45 2.72 -9.39
C CYS A 74 2.32 1.64 -8.33
N ILE A 75 3.06 1.77 -7.24
CA ILE A 75 3.00 0.84 -6.11
C ILE A 75 2.04 1.43 -5.08
N SER A 76 0.93 0.73 -4.86
CA SER A 76 -0.09 1.09 -3.88
C SER A 76 0.42 0.94 -2.44
N PRO A 77 -0.17 1.67 -1.48
CA PRO A 77 0.20 1.52 -0.08
C PRO A 77 -0.06 0.09 0.39
N THR A 78 1.00 -0.57 0.82
CA THR A 78 0.96 -1.93 1.35
C THR A 78 1.71 -1.96 2.67
N ALA A 79 1.01 -2.33 3.74
CA ALA A 79 1.59 -2.44 5.07
C ALA A 79 2.29 -3.78 5.29
N CYS A 80 3.10 -3.85 6.34
CA CYS A 80 3.64 -5.10 6.86
C CYS A 80 4.48 -5.90 5.85
N GLN A 81 5.18 -5.24 4.94
CA GLN A 81 5.99 -5.91 3.93
C GLN A 81 7.14 -6.74 4.54
N PHE A 82 7.50 -6.47 5.79
CA PHE A 82 8.47 -7.26 6.55
C PHE A 82 8.04 -8.73 6.75
N PHE A 83 6.76 -9.05 6.62
CA PHE A 83 6.31 -10.45 6.58
C PHE A 83 6.80 -11.18 5.33
N ALA A 84 6.99 -10.46 4.23
CA ALA A 84 7.49 -11.05 3.00
C ALA A 84 9.02 -11.06 2.93
N HIS A 85 9.67 -10.01 3.45
CA HIS A 85 11.12 -9.87 3.41
C HIS A 85 11.61 -8.94 4.53
N PRO A 86 12.75 -9.22 5.20
CA PRO A 86 13.26 -8.39 6.29
C PRO A 86 13.49 -6.92 5.91
N ASP A 87 13.89 -6.63 4.66
CA ASP A 87 14.09 -5.27 4.16
C ASP A 87 12.76 -4.54 3.82
N GLY A 88 11.64 -5.25 3.82
CA GLY A 88 10.28 -4.71 3.73
C GLY A 88 10.11 -3.56 2.75
N GLU A 89 9.58 -2.44 3.25
CA GLU A 89 9.26 -1.26 2.46
C GLU A 89 10.49 -0.56 1.87
N GLU A 90 11.66 -0.69 2.49
CA GLU A 90 12.90 -0.12 1.95
C GLU A 90 13.34 -0.81 0.66
N ALA A 91 13.24 -2.14 0.60
CA ALA A 91 13.52 -2.88 -0.63
C ALA A 91 12.57 -2.46 -1.76
N THR A 92 11.29 -2.29 -1.44
CA THR A 92 10.28 -1.80 -2.39
C THR A 92 10.59 -0.38 -2.87
N ALA A 93 11.03 0.51 -1.97
CA ALA A 93 11.40 1.88 -2.32
C ALA A 93 12.61 1.94 -3.26
N LYS A 94 13.65 1.15 -2.99
CA LYS A 94 14.83 1.01 -3.85
C LYS A 94 14.45 0.48 -5.23
N ALA A 95 13.60 -0.55 -5.28
CA ALA A 95 13.13 -1.12 -6.55
C ALA A 95 12.28 -0.11 -7.34
N ALA A 96 11.40 0.64 -6.67
CA ALA A 96 10.59 1.67 -7.29
C ALA A 96 11.46 2.78 -7.92
N GLU A 97 12.46 3.26 -7.18
CA GLU A 97 13.41 4.26 -7.68
C GLU A 97 14.16 3.74 -8.89
N ALA A 98 14.68 2.51 -8.84
CA ALA A 98 15.47 1.91 -9.91
C ALA A 98 14.71 1.84 -11.24
N VAL A 99 13.39 1.71 -11.21
CA VAL A 99 12.53 1.65 -12.40
C VAL A 99 11.73 2.93 -12.65
N GLY A 100 11.93 3.95 -11.84
CA GLY A 100 11.20 5.23 -11.94
C GLY A 100 9.71 5.16 -11.59
N ALA A 101 9.29 4.13 -10.86
CA ALA A 101 7.90 4.00 -10.43
C ALA A 101 7.57 4.93 -9.26
N LEU A 102 6.33 5.43 -9.23
CA LEU A 102 5.79 6.05 -8.04
C LEU A 102 5.52 4.98 -6.96
N MET A 103 5.99 5.21 -5.75
CA MET A 103 5.63 4.42 -4.57
C MET A 103 4.81 5.24 -3.59
N VAL A 104 3.70 4.66 -3.13
CA VAL A 104 2.95 5.20 -1.99
C VAL A 104 3.34 4.43 -0.73
N LEU A 105 3.96 5.12 0.23
CA LEU A 105 4.29 4.53 1.53
C LEU A 105 3.02 4.39 2.36
N SER A 106 2.76 3.21 2.86
CA SER A 106 1.64 2.96 3.78
C SER A 106 1.88 3.62 5.13
N CYS A 107 0.83 4.18 5.73
CA CYS A 107 0.90 4.62 7.13
C CYS A 107 1.10 3.44 8.10
N GLY A 108 0.85 2.21 7.66
CA GLY A 108 1.11 0.98 8.39
C GLY A 108 2.43 0.32 8.06
N ALA A 109 3.33 1.00 7.37
CA ALA A 109 4.67 0.50 7.12
C ALA A 109 5.45 0.34 8.43
N ARG A 110 6.35 -0.65 8.45
CA ARG A 110 7.31 -0.80 9.54
C ARG A 110 8.45 0.21 9.42
N SER A 111 8.91 0.47 8.19
CA SER A 111 9.94 1.45 7.92
C SER A 111 9.41 2.87 8.12
N SER A 112 10.22 3.73 8.72
CA SER A 112 9.86 5.14 8.91
C SER A 112 9.91 5.92 7.59
N MET A 113 9.30 7.09 7.56
CA MET A 113 9.41 8.00 6.40
C MET A 113 10.85 8.39 6.11
N GLU A 114 11.67 8.53 7.17
CA GLU A 114 13.10 8.83 7.08
C GLU A 114 13.86 7.67 6.43
N ASP A 115 13.61 6.43 6.86
CA ASP A 115 14.28 5.25 6.32
C ASP A 115 13.99 5.13 4.82
N ILE A 116 12.73 5.33 4.42
CA ILE A 116 12.34 5.32 3.00
C ILE A 116 12.99 6.46 2.21
N ALA A 117 13.06 7.66 2.79
CA ALA A 117 13.70 8.80 2.14
C ALA A 117 15.22 8.59 1.97
N MET A 118 15.86 7.91 2.93
CA MET A 118 17.28 7.55 2.85
C MET A 118 17.52 6.37 1.90
N ALA A 119 16.64 5.37 1.90
CA ALA A 119 16.79 4.17 1.07
C ALA A 119 16.63 4.46 -0.42
N ALA A 120 15.80 5.44 -0.79
CA ALA A 120 15.49 5.81 -2.17
C ALA A 120 15.42 7.35 -2.33
N PRO A 121 16.55 8.07 -2.22
CA PRO A 121 16.57 9.54 -2.17
C PRO A 121 16.01 10.22 -3.42
N GLY A 122 16.18 9.63 -4.60
CA GLY A 122 15.67 10.12 -5.89
C GLY A 122 14.28 9.58 -6.26
N GLY A 123 13.72 8.66 -5.47
CA GLY A 123 12.44 8.01 -5.75
C GLY A 123 11.24 8.94 -5.62
N LEU A 124 10.29 8.82 -6.56
CA LEU A 124 9.01 9.51 -6.45
C LEU A 124 8.14 8.84 -5.39
N ARG A 125 7.81 9.59 -4.33
CA ARG A 125 7.13 9.07 -3.14
C ARG A 125 5.90 9.87 -2.80
N TRP A 126 4.81 9.18 -2.45
CA TRP A 126 3.62 9.73 -1.81
C TRP A 126 3.40 9.07 -0.45
N MET A 127 2.68 9.73 0.44
CA MET A 127 2.39 9.23 1.78
C MET A 127 0.92 8.89 1.90
N ASN A 128 0.62 7.65 2.27
CA ASN A 128 -0.73 7.25 2.65
C ASN A 128 -1.00 7.64 4.10
N ILE A 129 -2.15 8.23 4.35
CA ILE A 129 -2.59 8.62 5.69
C ILE A 129 -4.00 8.12 5.99
N TYR A 130 -4.22 7.83 7.27
CA TYR A 130 -5.54 7.80 7.89
C TYR A 130 -5.68 9.08 8.72
N PRO A 131 -6.75 9.87 8.56
CA PRO A 131 -6.99 11.02 9.43
C PRO A 131 -7.19 10.54 10.87
N PHE A 132 -6.40 11.07 11.80
CA PHE A 132 -6.50 10.72 13.21
C PHE A 132 -7.54 11.57 13.91
N THR A 133 -8.09 11.04 15.02
CA THR A 133 -8.86 11.84 15.98
C THR A 133 -8.01 12.95 16.58
N ASP A 134 -6.74 12.65 16.84
CA ASP A 134 -5.74 13.68 17.18
C ASP A 134 -5.28 14.42 15.89
N ARG A 135 -5.81 15.61 15.73
CA ARG A 135 -5.48 16.47 14.59
C ARG A 135 -4.03 16.95 14.60
N GLN A 136 -3.41 17.12 15.78
CA GLN A 136 -2.00 17.54 15.87
C GLN A 136 -1.09 16.43 15.34
N LEU A 137 -1.40 15.17 15.62
CA LEU A 137 -0.68 14.03 15.07
C LEU A 137 -0.83 13.94 13.55
N THR A 138 -2.04 14.18 13.04
CA THR A 138 -2.28 14.22 11.58
C THR A 138 -1.46 15.33 10.93
N GLU A 139 -1.49 16.53 11.47
CA GLU A 139 -0.71 17.67 10.96
C GLU A 139 0.80 17.40 11.02
N TYR A 140 1.28 16.88 12.15
CA TYR A 140 2.68 16.49 12.30
C TYR A 140 3.13 15.51 11.21
N THR A 141 2.32 14.47 10.96
CA THR A 141 2.61 13.45 9.93
C THR A 141 2.69 14.08 8.55
N ILE A 142 1.74 14.95 8.20
CA ILE A 142 1.71 15.65 6.91
C ILE A 142 2.95 16.53 6.74
N ARG A 143 3.26 17.37 7.73
CA ARG A 143 4.42 18.27 7.66
C ARG A 143 5.75 17.50 7.61
N LYS A 144 5.82 16.37 8.29
CA LYS A 144 6.98 15.48 8.24
C LYS A 144 7.15 14.87 6.86
N ALA A 145 6.08 14.38 6.25
CA ALA A 145 6.11 13.86 4.88
C ALA A 145 6.56 14.93 3.87
N GLU A 146 6.04 16.17 4.00
CA GLU A 146 6.44 17.30 3.16
C GLU A 146 7.94 17.58 3.28
N LYS A 147 8.47 17.68 4.50
CA LYS A 147 9.91 17.91 4.77
C LYS A 147 10.81 16.83 4.18
N LEU A 148 10.34 15.58 4.16
CA LEU A 148 11.07 14.44 3.61
C LEU A 148 10.86 14.27 2.10
N GLY A 149 10.20 15.21 1.44
CA GLY A 149 10.06 15.27 -0.01
C GLY A 149 8.99 14.35 -0.59
N PHE A 150 8.06 13.86 0.21
CA PHE A 150 6.85 13.20 -0.30
C PHE A 150 6.00 14.22 -1.06
N LYS A 151 5.53 13.86 -2.25
CA LYS A 151 4.94 14.82 -3.21
C LYS A 151 3.42 14.88 -3.17
N ALA A 152 2.76 13.93 -2.52
CA ALA A 152 1.32 13.93 -2.34
C ALA A 152 0.91 13.10 -1.13
N LEU A 153 -0.35 13.25 -0.73
CA LEU A 153 -1.02 12.45 0.29
C LEU A 153 -2.09 11.59 -0.36
N VAL A 154 -2.19 10.35 0.12
CA VAL A 154 -3.24 9.41 -0.26
C VAL A 154 -4.08 9.12 0.98
N VAL A 155 -5.28 9.64 1.03
CA VAL A 155 -6.18 9.49 2.17
C VAL A 155 -7.04 8.25 1.99
N THR A 156 -7.02 7.34 2.94
CA THR A 156 -7.87 6.14 2.93
C THR A 156 -9.25 6.50 3.45
N VAL A 157 -10.29 6.20 2.64
CA VAL A 157 -11.69 6.52 2.93
C VAL A 157 -12.66 5.36 2.66
N ASP A 158 -12.13 4.17 2.40
CA ASP A 158 -12.88 3.01 1.91
C ASP A 158 -13.40 2.06 3.01
N SER A 159 -13.08 2.31 4.29
CA SER A 159 -13.41 1.41 5.39
C SER A 159 -14.13 2.12 6.53
N PRO A 160 -15.42 2.46 6.37
CA PRO A 160 -16.19 3.19 7.38
C PRO A 160 -16.42 2.40 8.67
N VAL A 161 -16.39 1.07 8.58
CA VAL A 161 -16.50 0.16 9.72
C VAL A 161 -15.47 -0.97 9.61
N PRO A 162 -14.89 -1.42 10.73
CA PRO A 162 -14.03 -2.60 10.72
C PRO A 162 -14.82 -3.80 10.19
N GLY A 163 -14.28 -4.51 9.22
CA GLY A 163 -14.85 -5.78 8.79
C GLY A 163 -14.68 -6.85 9.87
N ILE A 164 -15.36 -7.98 9.71
CA ILE A 164 -15.19 -9.15 10.57
C ILE A 164 -13.75 -9.67 10.36
N HIS A 165 -12.96 -9.62 11.42
CA HIS A 165 -11.62 -10.17 11.47
C HIS A 165 -11.71 -11.64 11.89
N GLY A 166 -11.13 -12.54 11.09
CA GLY A 166 -10.85 -13.91 11.53
C GLY A 166 -9.41 -14.01 12.04
N ALA A 167 -8.61 -14.82 11.39
CA ALA A 167 -7.23 -15.11 11.74
C ALA A 167 -6.29 -13.89 11.91
N MET A 168 -6.66 -12.71 11.43
CA MET A 168 -5.78 -11.54 11.48
C MET A 168 -5.60 -10.97 12.90
N GLU A 169 -6.61 -11.10 13.79
CA GLU A 169 -6.44 -10.73 15.20
C GLU A 169 -5.55 -11.74 15.95
N GLU A 170 -5.57 -12.99 15.54
CA GLU A 170 -4.66 -14.03 16.05
C GLU A 170 -3.23 -13.82 15.54
N LEU A 171 -3.08 -13.52 14.25
CA LEU A 171 -1.80 -13.31 13.57
C LEU A 171 -1.04 -12.07 14.05
N LEU A 172 -1.73 -10.95 14.20
CA LEU A 172 -1.08 -9.72 14.60
C LEU A 172 -0.80 -9.65 16.09
N GLY A 173 -1.40 -10.54 16.90
CA GLY A 173 -1.23 -10.56 18.36
C GLY A 173 -1.28 -9.16 18.97
N LYS A 174 -1.69 -9.04 20.22
CA LYS A 174 -1.75 -7.72 20.86
C LYS A 174 -0.41 -6.97 20.92
N ASP A 175 0.69 -7.68 20.73
CA ASP A 175 2.06 -7.16 20.87
C ASP A 175 2.80 -6.95 19.54
N HIS A 176 2.30 -7.47 18.42
CA HIS A 176 2.94 -7.34 17.10
C HIS A 176 2.49 -6.11 16.30
N VAL A 177 1.58 -5.33 16.84
CA VAL A 177 1.19 -4.10 16.21
C VAL A 177 2.35 -3.11 16.26
N VAL A 178 3.09 -3.17 15.20
CA VAL A 178 4.06 -2.18 14.71
C VAL A 178 4.65 -1.28 15.80
N ASN A 179 5.78 -1.71 16.32
CA ASN A 179 6.52 -0.99 17.37
C ASN A 179 7.26 0.25 16.80
N HIS A 180 6.54 1.09 16.05
CA HIS A 180 7.07 2.35 15.54
C HIS A 180 6.63 3.50 16.43
N SER A 181 7.59 4.13 17.07
CA SER A 181 7.37 5.30 17.93
C SER A 181 6.65 6.47 17.23
N SER A 182 6.73 6.51 15.90
CA SER A 182 6.05 7.54 15.08
C SER A 182 4.66 7.13 14.58
N TYR A 183 4.32 5.82 14.62
CA TYR A 183 3.10 5.28 14.00
C TYR A 183 2.27 4.42 14.95
N ARG A 184 2.68 4.29 16.21
CA ARG A 184 1.98 3.46 17.22
C ARG A 184 0.47 3.69 17.29
N TYR A 185 0.04 4.89 16.96
CA TYR A 185 -1.36 5.28 17.10
C TYR A 185 -2.19 5.10 15.83
N VAL A 186 -1.54 4.95 14.70
CA VAL A 186 -2.18 4.95 13.38
C VAL A 186 -2.96 3.66 13.15
N ASN A 187 -2.29 2.55 13.19
CA ASN A 187 -2.87 1.26 12.85
C ASN A 187 -3.66 0.66 13.99
N VAL A 188 -3.21 0.84 15.22
CA VAL A 188 -3.91 0.34 16.40
C VAL A 188 -5.26 1.02 16.55
N CYS A 189 -5.35 2.31 16.28
CA CYS A 189 -6.61 3.02 16.38
C CYS A 189 -7.63 2.56 15.32
N CYS A 190 -7.19 2.30 14.08
CA CYS A 190 -8.08 1.84 13.02
C CYS A 190 -8.38 0.34 13.09
N TYR A 191 -7.48 -0.48 13.64
CA TYR A 191 -7.63 -1.92 13.66
C TYR A 191 -8.03 -2.51 15.02
N LEU A 192 -7.62 -1.96 16.13
CA LEU A 192 -7.82 -2.58 17.43
C LEU A 192 -8.81 -1.86 18.35
N ASN A 193 -9.03 -0.57 18.28
CA ASN A 193 -9.92 0.15 19.21
C ASN A 193 -10.28 1.56 18.74
N CYS A 194 -10.39 1.80 17.46
CA CYS A 194 -10.93 3.06 17.04
C CYS A 194 -12.37 3.15 17.58
N ASN A 195 -12.56 3.94 18.60
CA ASN A 195 -13.85 4.53 18.89
C ASN A 195 -14.19 5.50 17.75
N CYS A 196 -14.01 5.06 16.52
CA CYS A 196 -14.38 5.80 15.30
C CYS A 196 -15.86 6.18 15.30
N ARG A 197 -16.64 5.53 16.16
CA ARG A 197 -18.06 5.88 16.39
C ARG A 197 -18.26 7.30 16.94
N THR A 198 -17.22 7.93 17.47
CA THR A 198 -17.31 9.27 18.07
C THR A 198 -16.51 10.34 17.35
N SER A 199 -15.74 9.98 16.30
CA SER A 199 -15.02 10.99 15.53
C SER A 199 -15.92 11.56 14.44
N SER A 200 -16.04 12.88 14.42
CA SER A 200 -16.77 13.62 13.40
C SER A 200 -16.26 13.39 11.97
N ILE A 201 -15.12 12.72 11.80
CA ILE A 201 -14.51 12.39 10.53
C ILE A 201 -14.99 11.02 10.03
N CYS A 202 -15.15 10.02 10.91
CA CYS A 202 -15.68 8.71 10.54
C CYS A 202 -17.20 8.69 10.41
N GLY A 203 -17.92 9.67 10.92
CA GLY A 203 -19.37 9.79 10.86
C GLY A 203 -19.89 10.64 9.69
N GLN A 204 -19.03 11.13 8.80
CA GLN A 204 -19.40 11.96 7.65
C GLN A 204 -19.09 11.32 6.28
N VAL A 205 -18.78 10.02 6.27
CA VAL A 205 -18.60 9.27 5.01
C VAL A 205 -19.69 8.23 4.87
#